data_b3f7eca85c93d650025db22b58f51911
#
_entry.id   b3f7eca85c93d650025db22b58f51911
#
_cell.length_a   1.000
_cell.length_b   1.000
_cell.length_c   1.000
_cell.angle_alpha   90.00
_cell.angle_beta   90.00
_cell.angle_gamma   90.00
#
_symmetry.space_group_name_H-M   'P 1'
#
loop_
_entity.id
_entity.type
_entity.pdbx_description
1 polymer ?
#
loop_
_entity_poly.entity_id
_entity_poly.type
_entity_poly.pdbx_seq_one_letter_code
_entity_poly.pdbx_strand_id
1 'polypeptide(L)'
;VTVDEALAHPTGRMGGKITVDSATLMNKGLEMIEARWLFDVPVDQIDVVVHPQSIAHSFVKFRDGSVLGQFGWPNMRLPIQYALLYPERIPNQLPPWNPLDTPGLTFEAPDEVTFRALGLARHAARVGGTLPCVLNAANEEAANAFLRREIGFLAIADLVEQAMEAHRPTAPTLDSLLAADAWARATTLESIRK
;
A
#
# COMPACT_ATOMS: atom_id res chain seq x y z
N VAL A 1 -0.30 -19.81 2.08
CA VAL A 1 0.95 -19.05 1.83
C VAL A 1 1.77 -19.05 3.10
N THR A 2 3.00 -19.52 3.01
CA THR A 2 3.99 -19.52 4.10
C THR A 2 4.73 -18.18 4.14
N VAL A 3 5.46 -17.92 5.23
CA VAL A 3 6.30 -16.72 5.35
C VAL A 3 7.38 -16.70 4.25
N ASP A 4 7.99 -17.84 3.96
CA ASP A 4 9.07 -17.94 2.97
C ASP A 4 8.55 -17.69 1.54
N GLU A 5 7.33 -18.16 1.21
CA GLU A 5 6.65 -17.86 -0.05
C GLU A 5 6.27 -16.38 -0.16
N ALA A 6 5.72 -15.78 0.92
CA ALA A 6 5.35 -14.37 0.93
C ALA A 6 6.57 -13.44 0.79
N LEU A 7 7.74 -13.84 1.31
CA LEU A 7 8.98 -13.07 1.22
C LEU A 7 9.71 -13.24 -0.13
N ALA A 8 9.29 -14.19 -0.98
CA ALA A 8 9.87 -14.42 -2.29
C ALA A 8 9.38 -13.39 -3.33
N HIS A 9 9.69 -12.09 -3.12
CA HIS A 9 9.24 -11.02 -4.01
C HIS A 9 10.02 -11.02 -5.33
N PRO A 10 9.33 -10.95 -6.50
CA PRO A 10 9.97 -11.11 -7.82
C PRO A 10 10.90 -9.96 -8.21
N THR A 11 10.72 -8.75 -7.68
CA THR A 11 11.48 -7.56 -8.10
C THR A 11 12.64 -7.17 -7.17
N GLY A 12 12.90 -7.93 -6.09
CA GLY A 12 14.06 -7.69 -5.24
C GLY A 12 13.83 -7.83 -3.74
N ARG A 13 14.91 -7.66 -2.98
CA ARG A 13 14.87 -7.72 -1.51
C ARG A 13 14.38 -6.40 -0.93
N MET A 14 13.25 -6.47 -0.23
CA MET A 14 12.69 -5.37 0.56
C MET A 14 12.65 -5.80 2.04
N GLY A 15 12.29 -4.87 2.93
CA GLY A 15 12.00 -5.22 4.33
C GLY A 15 10.84 -6.22 4.44
N GLY A 16 10.86 -7.08 5.48
CA GLY A 16 9.86 -8.14 5.62
C GLY A 16 8.42 -7.62 5.63
N LYS A 17 8.13 -6.60 6.43
CA LYS A 17 6.77 -6.03 6.55
C LYS A 17 6.24 -5.51 5.19
N ILE A 18 7.00 -4.71 4.46
CA ILE A 18 6.57 -4.16 3.16
C ILE A 18 6.41 -5.26 2.10
N THR A 19 7.18 -6.35 2.19
CA THR A 19 7.03 -7.50 1.29
C THR A 19 5.70 -8.22 1.55
N VAL A 20 5.32 -8.42 2.81
CA VAL A 20 4.01 -8.97 3.18
C VAL A 20 2.88 -8.03 2.75
N ASP A 21 3.02 -6.73 2.95
CA ASP A 21 2.04 -5.74 2.50
C ASP A 21 1.87 -5.74 0.96
N SER A 22 2.95 -5.97 0.23
CA SER A 22 2.88 -6.12 -1.23
C SER A 22 2.14 -7.41 -1.61
N ALA A 23 2.42 -8.52 -0.94
CA ALA A 23 1.78 -9.80 -1.19
C ALA A 23 0.28 -9.82 -0.85
N THR A 24 -0.17 -8.99 0.10
CA THR A 24 -1.59 -8.83 0.47
C THR A 24 -2.31 -7.73 -0.30
N LEU A 25 -1.62 -6.92 -1.11
CA LEU A 25 -2.05 -5.64 -1.69
C LEU A 25 -2.36 -4.55 -0.63
N MET A 26 -2.02 -4.75 0.64
CA MET A 26 -2.14 -3.70 1.66
C MET A 26 -1.23 -2.51 1.38
N ASN A 27 -0.01 -2.74 0.87
CA ASN A 27 0.88 -1.65 0.48
C ASN A 27 0.20 -0.71 -0.52
N LYS A 28 -0.48 -1.27 -1.51
CA LYS A 28 -1.21 -0.49 -2.49
C LYS A 28 -2.44 0.21 -1.88
N GLY A 29 -3.07 -0.41 -0.89
CA GLY A 29 -4.14 0.21 -0.11
C GLY A 29 -3.64 1.43 0.69
N LEU A 30 -2.48 1.33 1.34
CA LEU A 30 -1.86 2.45 2.06
C LEU A 30 -1.45 3.58 1.09
N GLU A 31 -0.84 3.25 -0.04
CA GLU A 31 -0.50 4.23 -1.08
C GLU A 31 -1.74 4.97 -1.63
N MET A 32 -2.89 4.31 -1.74
CA MET A 32 -4.14 4.94 -2.13
C MET A 32 -4.60 5.97 -1.07
N ILE A 33 -4.47 5.64 0.21
CA ILE A 33 -4.75 6.58 1.32
C ILE A 33 -3.77 7.76 1.27
N GLU A 34 -2.49 7.50 1.04
CA GLU A 34 -1.45 8.54 0.88
C GLU A 34 -1.77 9.48 -0.29
N ALA A 35 -2.10 8.92 -1.46
CA ALA A 35 -2.46 9.70 -2.64
C ALA A 35 -3.67 10.61 -2.40
N ARG A 36 -4.68 10.12 -1.65
CA ARG A 36 -5.84 10.91 -1.22
C ARG A 36 -5.42 12.21 -0.50
N TRP A 37 -4.42 12.11 0.39
CA TRP A 37 -3.94 13.24 1.17
C TRP A 37 -2.91 14.11 0.43
N LEU A 38 -1.98 13.49 -0.30
CA LEU A 38 -0.92 14.21 -1.02
C LEU A 38 -1.46 15.06 -2.17
N PHE A 39 -2.51 14.58 -2.85
CA PHE A 39 -3.06 15.23 -4.04
C PHE A 39 -4.42 15.89 -3.81
N ASP A 40 -4.96 15.77 -2.60
CA ASP A 40 -6.30 16.26 -2.23
C ASP A 40 -7.40 15.82 -3.23
N VAL A 41 -7.37 14.57 -3.62
CA VAL A 41 -8.36 13.96 -4.52
C VAL A 41 -9.26 12.98 -3.76
N PRO A 42 -10.55 12.89 -4.09
CA PRO A 42 -11.43 11.87 -3.52
C PRO A 42 -10.90 10.45 -3.80
N VAL A 43 -11.03 9.54 -2.84
CA VAL A 43 -10.55 8.16 -2.98
C VAL A 43 -11.19 7.43 -4.17
N ASP A 44 -12.39 7.80 -4.55
CA ASP A 44 -13.10 7.24 -5.71
C ASP A 44 -12.54 7.71 -7.07
N GLN A 45 -11.60 8.64 -7.06
CA GLN A 45 -10.81 9.06 -8.23
C GLN A 45 -9.43 8.42 -8.27
N ILE A 46 -9.13 7.51 -7.33
CA ILE A 46 -7.85 6.81 -7.24
C ILE A 46 -8.08 5.36 -7.62
N ASP A 47 -7.58 4.99 -8.79
CA ASP A 47 -7.63 3.62 -9.29
C ASP A 47 -6.31 2.90 -9.03
N VAL A 48 -6.41 1.58 -8.89
CA VAL A 48 -5.27 0.67 -8.75
C VAL A 48 -5.25 -0.28 -9.94
N VAL A 49 -4.07 -0.45 -10.52
CA VAL A 49 -3.83 -1.44 -11.58
C VAL A 49 -2.67 -2.35 -11.20
N VAL A 50 -2.76 -3.60 -11.57
CA VAL A 50 -1.66 -4.56 -11.46
C VAL A 50 -0.83 -4.48 -12.74
N HIS A 51 0.49 -4.32 -12.60
CA HIS A 51 1.43 -4.20 -13.71
C HIS A 51 2.65 -5.09 -13.44
N PRO A 52 2.65 -6.35 -13.94
CA PRO A 52 3.67 -7.34 -13.60
C PRO A 52 5.10 -6.92 -13.97
N GLN A 53 5.27 -6.16 -15.06
CA GLN A 53 6.60 -5.72 -15.52
C GLN A 53 7.21 -4.63 -14.63
N SER A 54 6.39 -3.96 -13.79
CA SER A 54 6.83 -2.90 -12.87
C SER A 54 7.66 -1.79 -13.54
N ILE A 55 7.28 -1.40 -14.75
CA ILE A 55 7.91 -0.31 -15.52
C ILE A 55 7.11 0.98 -15.38
N ALA A 56 5.78 0.91 -15.39
CA ALA A 56 4.91 2.03 -15.12
C ALA A 56 4.63 2.10 -13.61
N HIS A 57 4.83 3.27 -13.00
CA HIS A 57 4.72 3.45 -11.55
C HIS A 57 3.55 4.32 -11.13
N SER A 58 3.11 5.25 -12.00
CA SER A 58 1.93 6.07 -11.76
C SER A 58 1.32 6.57 -13.05
N PHE A 59 0.02 6.85 -13.01
CA PHE A 59 -0.72 7.47 -14.11
C PHE A 59 -1.56 8.63 -13.61
N VAL A 60 -1.68 9.67 -14.44
CA VAL A 60 -2.64 10.75 -14.26
C VAL A 60 -3.56 10.77 -15.47
N LYS A 61 -4.85 10.53 -15.24
CA LYS A 61 -5.90 10.64 -16.26
C LYS A 61 -6.51 12.03 -16.21
N PHE A 62 -6.46 12.73 -17.32
CA PHE A 62 -7.04 14.07 -17.44
C PHE A 62 -8.51 14.01 -17.88
N ARG A 63 -9.21 15.14 -17.72
CA ARG A 63 -10.64 15.24 -18.07
C ARG A 63 -10.92 15.10 -19.57
N ASP A 64 -9.94 15.41 -20.41
CA ASP A 64 -10.00 15.21 -21.86
C ASP A 64 -9.79 13.76 -22.32
N GLY A 65 -9.53 12.86 -21.34
CA GLY A 65 -9.29 11.45 -21.58
C GLY A 65 -7.83 11.10 -21.84
N SER A 66 -6.92 12.08 -21.95
CA SER A 66 -5.49 11.80 -22.07
C SER A 66 -4.94 11.22 -20.75
N VAL A 67 -3.90 10.39 -20.86
CA VAL A 67 -3.23 9.76 -19.72
C VAL A 67 -1.74 10.01 -19.81
N LEU A 68 -1.15 10.55 -18.76
CA LEU A 68 0.29 10.64 -18.58
C LEU A 68 0.76 9.62 -17.56
N GLY A 69 1.88 8.95 -17.83
CA GLY A 69 2.48 7.98 -16.93
C GLY A 69 3.94 8.25 -16.64
N GLN A 70 4.38 7.88 -15.47
CA GLN A 70 5.79 7.83 -15.11
C GLN A 70 6.30 6.40 -15.34
N PHE A 71 7.36 6.27 -16.14
CA PHE A 71 7.95 5.01 -16.55
C PHE A 71 9.44 4.98 -16.17
N GLY A 72 9.95 3.79 -15.87
CA GLY A 72 11.35 3.55 -15.57
C GLY A 72 11.59 2.19 -14.91
N TRP A 73 12.84 1.81 -14.75
CA TRP A 73 13.18 0.62 -13.98
C TRP A 73 12.78 0.80 -12.51
N PRO A 74 12.33 -0.26 -11.80
CA PRO A 74 11.91 -0.18 -10.40
C PRO A 74 13.12 0.06 -9.49
N ASN A 75 13.45 1.34 -9.28
CA ASN A 75 14.58 1.75 -8.46
C ASN A 75 14.23 3.03 -7.68
N MET A 76 14.21 2.92 -6.36
CA MET A 76 13.87 4.03 -5.46
C MET A 76 14.86 5.19 -5.48
N ARG A 77 16.08 5.02 -6.00
CA ARG A 77 17.06 6.12 -6.09
C ARG A 77 16.55 7.27 -6.96
N LEU A 78 15.84 6.96 -8.04
CA LEU A 78 15.31 7.98 -8.95
C LEU A 78 14.25 8.87 -8.28
N PRO A 79 13.16 8.35 -7.69
CA PRO A 79 12.18 9.19 -7.02
C PRO A 79 12.75 9.90 -5.78
N ILE A 80 13.66 9.28 -5.01
CA ILE A 80 14.33 9.91 -3.88
C ILE A 80 15.19 11.08 -4.36
N GLN A 81 16.02 10.89 -5.40
CA GLN A 81 16.82 11.95 -6.00
C GLN A 81 15.93 13.13 -6.42
N TYR A 82 14.82 12.85 -7.12
CA TYR A 82 13.92 13.90 -7.57
C TYR A 82 13.22 14.63 -6.41
N ALA A 83 12.81 13.91 -5.37
CA ALA A 83 12.20 14.53 -4.20
C ALA A 83 13.15 15.48 -3.45
N LEU A 84 14.45 15.13 -3.38
CA LEU A 84 15.47 15.95 -2.73
C LEU A 84 15.90 17.16 -3.54
N LEU A 85 15.81 17.09 -4.86
CA LEU A 85 16.35 18.10 -5.78
C LEU A 85 15.27 18.87 -6.54
N TYR A 86 14.00 18.59 -6.23
CA TYR A 86 12.86 19.25 -6.90
C TYR A 86 13.05 20.77 -6.97
N PRO A 87 12.76 21.41 -8.13
CA PRO A 87 12.18 20.83 -9.36
C PRO A 87 13.23 20.30 -10.37
N GLU A 88 14.51 20.30 -10.02
CA GLU A 88 15.60 19.96 -10.95
C GLU A 88 15.66 18.45 -11.22
N ARG A 89 15.98 18.09 -12.47
CA ARG A 89 16.26 16.71 -12.89
C ARG A 89 17.72 16.60 -13.30
N ILE A 90 18.55 16.19 -12.35
CA ILE A 90 19.96 16.03 -12.60
C ILE A 90 20.28 14.64 -13.15
N PRO A 91 21.37 14.50 -13.94
CA PRO A 91 21.86 13.20 -14.39
C PRO A 91 22.20 12.28 -13.22
N ASN A 92 22.02 10.98 -13.41
CA ASN A 92 22.44 9.94 -12.49
C ASN A 92 23.07 8.76 -13.26
N GLN A 93 23.54 7.75 -12.52
CA GLN A 93 24.21 6.57 -13.08
C GLN A 93 23.25 5.39 -13.30
N LEU A 94 21.95 5.58 -13.13
CA LEU A 94 20.98 4.51 -13.35
C LEU A 94 20.81 4.28 -14.87
N PRO A 95 20.65 3.03 -15.29
CA PRO A 95 20.40 2.75 -16.69
C PRO A 95 19.06 3.39 -17.11
N PRO A 96 19.01 4.19 -18.17
CA PRO A 96 17.76 4.74 -18.67
C PRO A 96 16.87 3.58 -19.16
N TRP A 97 15.57 3.67 -18.93
CA TRP A 97 14.62 2.76 -19.56
C TRP A 97 14.31 3.24 -20.99
N ASN A 98 14.32 2.29 -21.93
CA ASN A 98 13.92 2.53 -23.31
C ASN A 98 12.67 1.67 -23.61
N PRO A 99 11.61 2.23 -24.21
CA PRO A 99 10.43 1.46 -24.62
C PRO A 99 10.74 0.25 -25.51
N LEU A 100 11.81 0.30 -26.28
CA LEU A 100 12.24 -0.80 -27.14
C LEU A 100 12.81 -2.01 -26.37
N ASP A 101 13.24 -1.80 -25.11
CA ASP A 101 13.80 -2.86 -24.26
C ASP A 101 12.70 -3.71 -23.61
N THR A 102 11.44 -3.25 -23.67
CA THR A 102 10.30 -3.94 -23.06
C THR A 102 9.22 -4.17 -24.12
N PRO A 103 9.09 -5.38 -24.66
CA PRO A 103 8.25 -5.65 -25.84
C PRO A 103 6.74 -5.55 -25.58
N GLY A 104 6.32 -5.41 -24.33
CA GLY A 104 4.91 -5.21 -23.99
C GLY A 104 4.73 -4.81 -22.52
N LEU A 105 3.77 -3.93 -22.29
CA LEU A 105 3.29 -3.56 -20.95
C LEU A 105 1.88 -4.09 -20.80
N THR A 106 1.63 -4.86 -19.76
CA THR A 106 0.30 -5.41 -19.45
C THR A 106 -0.24 -4.80 -18.18
N PHE A 107 -1.55 -4.59 -18.14
CA PHE A 107 -2.25 -4.01 -17.02
C PHE A 107 -3.49 -4.84 -16.73
N GLU A 108 -3.72 -5.15 -15.47
CA GLU A 108 -4.82 -5.98 -15.01
C GLU A 108 -5.56 -5.28 -13.88
N ALA A 109 -6.84 -5.57 -13.73
CA ALA A 109 -7.59 -5.14 -12.57
C ALA A 109 -7.14 -5.93 -11.33
N PRO A 110 -7.02 -5.30 -10.15
CA PRO A 110 -6.75 -6.03 -8.92
C PRO A 110 -7.93 -6.93 -8.56
N ASP A 111 -7.64 -8.15 -8.10
CA ASP A 111 -8.64 -9.05 -7.54
C ASP A 111 -8.92 -8.68 -6.08
N GLU A 112 -9.84 -7.75 -5.85
CA GLU A 112 -10.23 -7.29 -4.50
C GLU A 112 -11.00 -8.35 -3.70
N VAL A 113 -11.48 -9.42 -4.34
CA VAL A 113 -12.15 -10.52 -3.64
C VAL A 113 -11.12 -11.40 -2.93
N THR A 114 -10.08 -11.80 -3.66
CA THR A 114 -8.97 -12.59 -3.10
C THR A 114 -8.08 -11.73 -2.19
N PHE A 115 -7.80 -10.49 -2.58
CA PHE A 115 -6.91 -9.57 -1.85
C PHE A 115 -7.73 -8.51 -1.10
N ARG A 116 -8.44 -8.94 -0.07
CA ARG A 116 -9.38 -8.12 0.73
C ARG A 116 -8.75 -6.86 1.33
N ALA A 117 -7.45 -6.87 1.60
CA ALA A 117 -6.74 -5.74 2.20
C ALA A 117 -6.88 -4.43 1.39
N LEU A 118 -6.93 -4.51 0.05
CA LEU A 118 -7.14 -3.33 -0.80
C LEU A 118 -8.55 -2.76 -0.60
N GLY A 119 -9.58 -3.62 -0.53
CA GLY A 119 -10.97 -3.21 -0.26
C GLY A 119 -11.12 -2.58 1.13
N LEU A 120 -10.48 -3.15 2.16
CA LEU A 120 -10.44 -2.60 3.53
C LEU A 120 -9.82 -1.21 3.56
N ALA A 121 -8.70 -1.01 2.85
CA ALA A 121 -8.05 0.29 2.76
C ALA A 121 -8.92 1.33 2.04
N ARG A 122 -9.60 0.95 0.97
CA ARG A 122 -10.57 1.80 0.27
C ARG A 122 -11.74 2.19 1.19
N HIS A 123 -12.25 1.24 1.97
CA HIS A 123 -13.28 1.51 2.96
C HIS A 123 -12.78 2.50 4.04
N ALA A 124 -11.59 2.26 4.60
CA ALA A 124 -11.01 3.16 5.59
C ALA A 124 -10.82 4.59 5.05
N ALA A 125 -10.36 4.72 3.81
CA ALA A 125 -10.18 6.02 3.15
C ALA A 125 -11.51 6.76 2.92
N ARG A 126 -12.59 6.06 2.60
CA ARG A 126 -13.94 6.64 2.44
C ARG A 126 -14.53 7.10 3.77
N VAL A 127 -14.43 6.29 4.80
CA VAL A 127 -14.93 6.62 6.14
C VAL A 127 -14.12 7.77 6.74
N GLY A 128 -12.81 7.73 6.58
CA GLY A 128 -11.92 8.79 7.10
C GLY A 128 -11.79 8.79 8.62
N GLY A 129 -11.59 9.98 9.19
CA GLY A 129 -11.38 10.13 10.63
C GLY A 129 -10.15 9.35 11.10
N THR A 130 -10.29 8.63 12.21
CA THR A 130 -9.23 7.78 12.77
C THR A 130 -9.16 6.36 12.15
N LEU A 131 -10.08 5.98 11.25
CA LEU A 131 -10.13 4.62 10.71
C LEU A 131 -8.90 4.22 9.87
N PRO A 132 -8.33 5.10 9.02
CA PRO A 132 -7.07 4.78 8.33
C PRO A 132 -5.90 4.49 9.27
N CYS A 133 -5.84 5.17 10.41
CA CYS A 133 -4.84 4.93 11.44
C CYS A 133 -5.04 3.53 12.08
N VAL A 134 -6.27 3.16 12.38
CA VAL A 134 -6.60 1.82 12.91
C VAL A 134 -6.22 0.72 11.93
N LEU A 135 -6.57 0.87 10.64
CA LEU A 135 -6.18 -0.07 9.59
C LEU A 135 -4.66 -0.26 9.56
N ASN A 136 -3.90 0.83 9.55
CA ASN A 136 -2.44 0.76 9.48
C ASN A 136 -1.84 0.09 10.73
N ALA A 137 -2.28 0.48 11.93
CA ALA A 137 -1.77 -0.08 13.19
C ALA A 137 -2.10 -1.57 13.34
N ALA A 138 -3.34 -1.97 13.01
CA ALA A 138 -3.76 -3.36 13.03
C ALA A 138 -2.97 -4.21 12.00
N ASN A 139 -2.79 -3.68 10.79
CA ASN A 139 -2.01 -4.35 9.75
C ASN A 139 -0.55 -4.55 10.17
N GLU A 140 0.07 -3.57 10.82
CA GLU A 140 1.46 -3.70 11.27
C GLU A 140 1.62 -4.84 12.28
N GLU A 141 0.73 -4.93 13.28
CA GLU A 141 0.77 -6.02 14.27
C GLU A 141 0.49 -7.39 13.62
N ALA A 142 -0.52 -7.47 12.75
CA ALA A 142 -0.87 -8.70 12.06
C ALA A 142 0.25 -9.18 11.11
N ALA A 143 0.82 -8.27 10.30
CA ALA A 143 1.93 -8.61 9.40
C ALA A 143 3.17 -9.06 10.17
N ASN A 144 3.48 -8.42 11.30
CA ASN A 144 4.57 -8.81 12.16
C ASN A 144 4.32 -10.17 12.83
N ALA A 145 3.09 -10.46 13.26
CA ALA A 145 2.72 -11.77 13.80
C ALA A 145 2.83 -12.88 12.75
N PHE A 146 2.43 -12.60 11.51
CA PHE A 146 2.65 -13.53 10.40
C PHE A 146 4.14 -13.80 10.17
N LEU A 147 4.98 -12.77 10.14
CA LEU A 147 6.44 -12.91 10.00
C LEU A 147 7.06 -13.73 11.15
N ARG A 148 6.51 -13.65 12.37
CA ARG A 148 6.89 -14.51 13.49
C ARG A 148 6.25 -15.90 13.44
N ARG A 149 5.43 -16.19 12.41
CA ARG A 149 4.73 -17.48 12.24
C ARG A 149 3.69 -17.77 13.35
N GLU A 150 3.15 -16.74 13.97
CA GLU A 150 2.12 -16.83 15.02
C GLU A 150 0.73 -16.96 14.41
N ILE A 151 0.52 -16.44 13.18
CA ILE A 151 -0.75 -16.50 12.46
C ILE A 151 -0.55 -16.93 11.00
N GLY A 152 -1.63 -17.35 10.33
CA GLY A 152 -1.64 -17.63 8.90
C GLY A 152 -1.77 -16.38 8.04
N PHE A 153 -1.41 -16.47 6.75
CA PHE A 153 -1.42 -15.34 5.81
C PHE A 153 -2.80 -14.67 5.67
N LEU A 154 -3.86 -15.45 5.57
CA LEU A 154 -5.23 -14.92 5.44
C LEU A 154 -5.72 -14.21 6.71
N ALA A 155 -5.24 -14.64 7.87
CA ALA A 155 -5.58 -14.02 9.15
C ALA A 155 -5.14 -12.55 9.25
N ILE A 156 -4.18 -12.10 8.43
CA ILE A 156 -3.78 -10.68 8.39
C ILE A 156 -4.98 -9.80 8.05
N ALA A 157 -5.67 -10.09 6.97
CA ALA A 157 -6.84 -9.30 6.55
C ALA A 157 -8.01 -9.44 7.54
N ASP A 158 -8.21 -10.64 8.12
CA ASP A 158 -9.27 -10.89 9.09
C ASP A 158 -9.07 -10.06 10.38
N LEU A 159 -7.85 -9.99 10.90
CA LEU A 159 -7.51 -9.19 12.08
C LEU A 159 -7.66 -7.70 11.84
N VAL A 160 -7.26 -7.22 10.66
CA VAL A 160 -7.44 -5.82 10.26
C VAL A 160 -8.93 -5.47 10.20
N GLU A 161 -9.74 -6.30 9.55
CA GLU A 161 -11.19 -6.09 9.45
C GLU A 161 -11.84 -6.07 10.83
N GLN A 162 -11.53 -7.03 11.71
CA GLN A 162 -12.03 -7.08 13.08
C GLN A 162 -11.71 -5.80 13.86
N ALA A 163 -10.48 -5.30 13.77
CA ALA A 163 -10.08 -4.06 14.43
C ALA A 163 -10.85 -2.85 13.88
N MET A 164 -11.03 -2.78 12.55
CA MET A 164 -11.79 -1.71 11.91
C MET A 164 -13.27 -1.73 12.29
N GLU A 165 -13.91 -2.90 12.34
CA GLU A 165 -15.32 -3.06 12.73
C GLU A 165 -15.57 -2.72 14.21
N ALA A 166 -14.62 -3.06 15.09
CA ALA A 166 -14.71 -2.74 16.51
C ALA A 166 -14.46 -1.26 16.83
N HIS A 167 -13.87 -0.50 15.90
CA HIS A 167 -13.54 0.91 16.09
C HIS A 167 -14.71 1.83 15.74
N ARG A 168 -14.84 2.91 16.52
CA ARG A 168 -15.74 4.03 16.21
C ARG A 168 -14.91 5.22 15.77
N PRO A 169 -14.91 5.56 14.46
CA PRO A 169 -14.10 6.64 13.94
C PRO A 169 -14.46 8.00 14.56
N THR A 170 -13.45 8.79 14.89
CA THR A 170 -13.56 10.15 15.41
C THR A 170 -12.81 11.14 14.52
N ALA A 171 -12.95 12.44 14.79
CA ALA A 171 -12.20 13.47 14.07
C ALA A 171 -10.68 13.25 14.23
N PRO A 172 -9.87 13.39 13.15
CA PRO A 172 -8.45 13.06 13.17
C PRO A 172 -7.62 14.22 13.74
N THR A 173 -7.57 14.32 15.07
CA THR A 173 -6.58 15.14 15.79
C THR A 173 -5.37 14.31 16.13
N LEU A 174 -4.23 14.93 16.44
CA LEU A 174 -3.04 14.18 16.85
C LEU A 174 -3.32 13.25 18.03
N ASP A 175 -3.99 13.74 19.06
CA ASP A 175 -4.30 12.96 20.25
C ASP A 175 -5.24 11.78 19.93
N SER A 176 -6.28 12.01 19.09
CA SER A 176 -7.21 10.95 18.70
C SER A 176 -6.55 9.90 17.82
N LEU A 177 -5.60 10.28 16.96
CA LEU A 177 -4.82 9.37 16.13
C LEU A 177 -3.87 8.52 16.98
N LEU A 178 -3.15 9.13 17.93
CA LEU A 178 -2.27 8.40 18.84
C LEU A 178 -3.05 7.40 19.72
N ALA A 179 -4.22 7.83 20.21
CA ALA A 179 -5.11 6.95 20.99
C ALA A 179 -5.66 5.79 20.15
N ALA A 180 -6.06 6.05 18.89
CA ALA A 180 -6.56 5.05 17.96
C ALA A 180 -5.47 4.04 17.55
N ASP A 181 -4.24 4.50 17.31
CA ASP A 181 -3.09 3.63 17.02
C ASP A 181 -2.81 2.68 18.18
N ALA A 182 -2.67 3.23 19.40
CA ALA A 182 -2.41 2.41 20.60
C ALA A 182 -3.53 1.40 20.86
N TRP A 183 -4.79 1.82 20.72
CA TRP A 183 -5.95 0.95 20.88
C TRP A 183 -5.97 -0.17 19.82
N ALA A 184 -5.73 0.14 18.55
CA ALA A 184 -5.74 -0.84 17.47
C ALA A 184 -4.64 -1.89 17.66
N ARG A 185 -3.44 -1.48 18.04
CA ARG A 185 -2.34 -2.41 18.38
C ARG A 185 -2.72 -3.35 19.50
N ALA A 186 -3.21 -2.81 20.61
CA ALA A 186 -3.61 -3.62 21.78
C ALA A 186 -4.70 -4.62 21.40
N THR A 187 -5.76 -4.17 20.71
CA THR A 187 -6.88 -5.00 20.27
C THR A 187 -6.44 -6.12 19.34
N THR A 188 -5.58 -5.80 18.36
CA THR A 188 -5.06 -6.81 17.41
C THR A 188 -4.19 -7.84 18.13
N LEU A 189 -3.30 -7.42 19.02
CA LEU A 189 -2.47 -8.33 19.81
C LEU A 189 -3.29 -9.25 20.75
N GLU A 190 -4.40 -8.75 21.31
CA GLU A 190 -5.34 -9.57 22.09
C GLU A 190 -6.03 -10.62 21.21
N SER A 191 -6.40 -10.27 19.97
CA SER A 191 -7.03 -11.20 19.02
C SER A 191 -6.07 -12.28 18.53
N ILE A 192 -4.78 -11.96 18.35
CA ILE A 192 -3.73 -12.93 17.97
C ILE A 192 -3.52 -14.00 19.04
N ARG A 193 -3.72 -13.68 20.33
CA ARG A 193 -3.50 -14.60 21.47
C ARG A 193 -4.64 -15.58 21.73
N LYS A 194 -5.78 -15.38 21.10
CA LYS A 194 -6.99 -16.24 21.25
C LYS A 194 -6.97 -17.38 20.25
#